data_5225f086482987b8a95b589a305a9600
#
_entry.id   5225f086482987b8a95b589a305a9600
#
_cell.length_a   1.000
_cell.length_b   1.000
_cell.length_c   1.000
_cell.angle_alpha   90.00
_cell.angle_beta   90.00
_cell.angle_gamma   90.00
#
_symmetry.space_group_name_H-M   'P 1'
#
loop_
_entity.id
_entity.type
_entity.pdbx_description
1 polymer ?
#
loop_
_entity_poly.entity_id
_entity_poly.type
_entity_poly.pdbx_seq_one_letter_code
_entity_poly.pdbx_strand_id
1 'polypeptide(L)'
;ISYEALHVESVDFEESVRSLFQKGYTGLNVTLPLKQLASEFADNQSEESRLCGSANTLWKQGSAIYADSTDGRGLINDFQKQNVELKDKDVILLGSGGSARAILPSLLKKNPKRISILNRSEDKALALADKFSQSQQRIQVRSISEKLNFKPDIVINSTSASTLKQDILLPDDIFYEEA
;
A
#
# COMPACT_ATOMS: atom_id res chain seq x y z
N ILE A 1 14.05 -21.34 -12.08
CA ILE A 1 14.18 -20.09 -11.31
C ILE A 1 14.39 -20.50 -9.86
N SER A 2 15.47 -20.03 -9.21
CA SER A 2 15.66 -20.15 -7.78
C SER A 2 15.15 -18.87 -7.10
N TYR A 3 14.60 -19.00 -5.90
CA TYR A 3 14.08 -17.91 -5.09
C TYR A 3 14.47 -18.16 -3.63
N GLU A 4 15.01 -17.16 -2.97
CA GLU A 4 15.40 -17.23 -1.57
C GLU A 4 14.99 -15.98 -0.80
N ALA A 5 14.79 -16.11 0.51
CA ALA A 5 14.48 -15.00 1.40
C ALA A 5 15.76 -14.51 2.07
N LEU A 6 16.00 -13.21 1.98
CA LEU A 6 17.18 -12.55 2.57
C LEU A 6 16.71 -11.49 3.55
N HIS A 7 17.31 -11.47 4.73
CA HIS A 7 17.13 -10.39 5.67
C HIS A 7 18.14 -9.28 5.36
N VAL A 8 17.62 -8.05 5.22
CA VAL A 8 18.44 -6.86 4.94
C VAL A 8 17.98 -5.73 5.87
N GLU A 9 18.92 -5.17 6.59
CA GLU A 9 18.67 -3.99 7.41
C GLU A 9 18.56 -2.74 6.54
N SER A 10 17.80 -1.74 6.99
CA SER A 10 17.56 -0.52 6.21
C SER A 10 18.85 0.24 5.89
N VAL A 11 19.82 0.21 6.81
CA VAL A 11 21.11 0.89 6.64
C VAL A 11 21.98 0.24 5.56
N ASP A 12 21.81 -1.06 5.32
CA ASP A 12 22.59 -1.84 4.36
C ASP A 12 21.88 -2.04 3.03
N PHE A 13 20.70 -1.43 2.85
CA PHE A 13 19.81 -1.72 1.74
C PHE A 13 20.48 -1.51 0.38
N GLU A 14 21.07 -0.34 0.14
CA GLU A 14 21.68 0.01 -1.15
C GLU A 14 22.86 -0.91 -1.50
N GLU A 15 23.76 -1.15 -0.55
CA GLU A 15 24.92 -2.02 -0.74
C GLU A 15 24.46 -3.46 -1.02
N SER A 16 23.47 -3.94 -0.27
CA SER A 16 22.90 -5.27 -0.45
C SER A 16 22.29 -5.45 -1.83
N VAL A 17 21.47 -4.48 -2.30
CA VAL A 17 20.86 -4.54 -3.64
C VAL A 17 21.92 -4.57 -4.73
N ARG A 18 22.94 -3.70 -4.66
CA ARG A 18 24.06 -3.68 -5.62
C ARG A 18 24.82 -4.99 -5.63
N SER A 19 25.14 -5.53 -4.46
CA SER A 19 25.83 -6.82 -4.30
C SER A 19 25.04 -7.97 -4.89
N LEU A 20 23.73 -8.03 -4.64
CA LEU A 20 22.83 -9.07 -5.20
C LEU A 20 22.82 -9.04 -6.72
N PHE A 21 22.67 -7.87 -7.35
CA PHE A 21 22.73 -7.76 -8.80
C PHE A 21 24.12 -8.11 -9.38
N GLN A 22 25.20 -7.81 -8.65
CA GLN A 22 26.56 -8.24 -9.05
C GLN A 22 26.73 -9.77 -8.98
N LYS A 23 26.08 -10.44 -8.03
CA LYS A 23 26.05 -11.90 -7.89
C LYS A 23 25.15 -12.61 -8.92
N GLY A 24 24.49 -11.85 -9.79
CA GLY A 24 23.69 -12.40 -10.89
C GLY A 24 22.20 -12.57 -10.60
N TYR A 25 21.69 -11.99 -9.52
CA TYR A 25 20.23 -11.93 -9.32
C TYR A 25 19.59 -11.13 -10.43
N THR A 26 18.49 -11.62 -10.98
CA THR A 26 17.77 -10.97 -12.09
C THR A 26 16.71 -10.00 -11.63
N GLY A 27 16.20 -10.18 -10.42
CA GLY A 27 15.19 -9.33 -9.80
C GLY A 27 15.08 -9.59 -8.30
N LEU A 28 14.51 -8.64 -7.59
CA LEU A 28 14.33 -8.70 -6.15
C LEU A 28 12.88 -8.33 -5.82
N ASN A 29 12.22 -9.12 -4.97
CA ASN A 29 11.02 -8.67 -4.30
C ASN A 29 11.40 -8.00 -2.98
N VAL A 30 10.81 -6.84 -2.73
CA VAL A 30 11.08 -6.03 -1.54
C VAL A 30 9.83 -5.96 -0.69
N THR A 31 9.98 -6.19 0.61
CA THR A 31 8.89 -6.09 1.57
C THR A 31 9.17 -5.05 2.66
N LEU A 32 8.27 -4.91 3.62
CA LEU A 32 8.44 -3.99 4.76
C LEU A 32 9.73 -4.33 5.55
N PRO A 33 10.44 -3.31 6.05
CA PRO A 33 10.15 -1.86 5.93
C PRO A 33 10.77 -1.19 4.70
N LEU A 34 11.36 -1.93 3.76
CA LEU A 34 12.32 -1.47 2.74
C LEU A 34 11.67 -0.92 1.46
N LYS A 35 10.34 -1.01 1.29
CA LYS A 35 9.65 -0.64 0.04
C LYS A 35 9.84 0.83 -0.37
N GLN A 36 9.97 1.74 0.59
CA GLN A 36 10.22 3.16 0.30
C GLN A 36 11.65 3.34 -0.19
N LEU A 37 12.63 2.77 0.49
CA LEU A 37 14.03 2.79 0.07
C LEU A 37 14.20 2.21 -1.34
N ALA A 38 13.49 1.13 -1.65
CA ALA A 38 13.53 0.52 -2.99
C ALA A 38 13.03 1.47 -4.09
N SER A 39 11.99 2.26 -3.82
CA SER A 39 11.49 3.26 -4.74
C SER A 39 12.49 4.41 -4.93
N GLU A 40 13.06 4.91 -3.84
CA GLU A 40 14.02 6.02 -3.84
C GLU A 40 15.37 5.65 -4.47
N PHE A 41 15.79 4.41 -4.31
CA PHE A 41 17.08 3.90 -4.79
C PHE A 41 17.10 3.63 -6.31
N ALA A 42 15.96 3.35 -6.93
CA ALA A 42 15.91 2.96 -8.33
C ALA A 42 16.17 4.14 -9.28
N ASP A 43 16.95 3.89 -10.33
CA ASP A 43 17.20 4.87 -11.38
C ASP A 43 15.93 5.21 -12.18
N ASN A 44 15.04 4.23 -12.33
CA ASN A 44 13.77 4.36 -13.03
C ASN A 44 12.63 3.75 -12.25
N GLN A 45 11.49 4.40 -12.23
CA GLN A 45 10.30 3.96 -11.53
C GLN A 45 9.10 3.83 -12.49
N SER A 46 8.28 2.81 -12.28
CA SER A 46 6.95 2.76 -12.88
C SER A 46 6.09 3.95 -12.41
N GLU A 47 5.01 4.23 -13.12
CA GLU A 47 4.04 5.25 -12.70
C GLU A 47 3.48 4.91 -11.31
N GLU A 48 3.13 3.65 -11.08
CA GLU A 48 2.62 3.17 -9.80
C GLU A 48 3.61 3.39 -8.66
N SER A 49 4.89 3.00 -8.84
CA SER A 49 5.93 3.21 -7.83
C SER A 49 6.11 4.68 -7.51
N ARG A 50 6.14 5.56 -8.53
CA ARG A 50 6.29 6.99 -8.36
C ARG A 50 5.10 7.63 -7.63
N LEU A 51 3.87 7.25 -8.00
CA LEU A 51 2.66 7.76 -7.37
C LEU A 51 2.56 7.38 -5.89
N CYS A 52 2.90 6.13 -5.56
CA CYS A 52 2.82 5.67 -4.18
C CYS A 52 4.09 5.93 -3.36
N GLY A 53 5.23 6.27 -4.00
CA GLY A 53 6.53 6.41 -3.33
C GLY A 53 6.97 5.11 -2.65
N SER A 54 6.72 3.97 -3.31
CA SER A 54 6.97 2.64 -2.76
C SER A 54 7.18 1.63 -3.89
N ALA A 55 8.11 0.71 -3.74
CA ALA A 55 8.35 -0.37 -4.69
C ALA A 55 8.48 -1.71 -3.97
N ASN A 56 7.87 -2.73 -4.52
CA ASN A 56 8.00 -4.11 -4.03
C ASN A 56 8.77 -5.01 -5.01
N THR A 57 9.19 -4.46 -6.14
CA THR A 57 9.89 -5.20 -7.20
C THR A 57 11.01 -4.33 -7.75
N LEU A 58 12.23 -4.88 -7.77
CA LEU A 58 13.39 -4.28 -8.41
C LEU A 58 13.94 -5.24 -9.46
N TRP A 59 14.40 -4.71 -10.60
CA TRP A 59 15.14 -5.47 -11.58
C TRP A 59 16.21 -4.61 -12.24
N LYS A 60 17.19 -5.25 -12.84
CA LYS A 60 18.27 -4.58 -13.56
C LYS A 60 18.09 -4.73 -15.06
N GLN A 61 18.24 -3.63 -15.80
CA GLN A 61 18.28 -3.65 -17.26
C GLN A 61 19.46 -2.79 -17.73
N GLY A 62 20.45 -3.44 -18.30
CA GLY A 62 21.75 -2.80 -18.57
C GLY A 62 22.45 -2.41 -17.27
N SER A 63 22.83 -1.15 -17.12
CA SER A 63 23.39 -0.61 -15.88
C SER A 63 22.33 -0.05 -14.93
N ALA A 64 21.12 0.21 -15.40
CA ALA A 64 20.07 0.87 -14.64
C ALA A 64 19.21 -0.11 -13.82
N ILE A 65 18.81 0.31 -12.63
CA ILE A 65 17.89 -0.38 -11.75
C ILE A 65 16.49 0.24 -11.89
N TYR A 66 15.52 -0.62 -12.11
CA TYR A 66 14.12 -0.26 -12.25
C TYR A 66 13.33 -0.71 -11.03
N ALA A 67 12.30 0.06 -10.70
CA ALA A 67 11.39 -0.23 -9.59
C ALA A 67 9.93 -0.23 -10.04
N ASP A 68 9.16 -1.14 -9.49
CA ASP A 68 7.71 -1.21 -9.68
C ASP A 68 6.98 -1.51 -8.35
N SER A 69 5.74 -1.06 -8.28
CA SER A 69 4.80 -1.41 -7.20
C SER A 69 3.63 -2.20 -7.77
N THR A 70 3.57 -3.48 -7.43
CA THR A 70 2.52 -4.38 -7.94
C THR A 70 1.37 -4.58 -6.95
N ASP A 71 1.46 -4.05 -5.73
CA ASP A 71 0.47 -4.28 -4.66
C ASP A 71 -0.92 -3.79 -5.06
N GLY A 72 -1.02 -2.57 -5.60
CA GLY A 72 -2.29 -1.99 -6.01
C GLY A 72 -2.95 -2.78 -7.15
N ARG A 73 -2.17 -3.13 -8.18
CA ARG A 73 -2.66 -3.96 -9.30
C ARG A 73 -3.09 -5.34 -8.82
N GLY A 74 -2.33 -5.93 -7.91
CA GLY A 74 -2.64 -7.23 -7.33
C GLY A 74 -3.99 -7.22 -6.63
N LEU A 75 -4.25 -6.24 -5.75
CA LEU A 75 -5.52 -6.07 -5.06
C LEU A 75 -6.69 -5.86 -6.04
N ILE A 76 -6.53 -4.99 -7.03
CA ILE A 76 -7.59 -4.75 -8.03
C ILE A 76 -7.90 -6.00 -8.84
N ASN A 77 -6.88 -6.76 -9.23
CA ASN A 77 -7.07 -8.02 -9.96
C ASN A 77 -7.82 -9.06 -9.11
N ASP A 78 -7.54 -9.10 -7.80
CA ASP A 78 -8.24 -10.00 -6.89
C ASP A 78 -9.71 -9.57 -6.74
N PHE A 79 -9.99 -8.30 -6.53
CA PHE A 79 -11.36 -7.77 -6.52
C PHE A 79 -12.15 -8.13 -7.78
N GLN A 80 -11.53 -7.99 -8.96
CA GLN A 80 -12.16 -8.37 -10.23
C GLN A 80 -12.49 -9.86 -10.29
N LYS A 81 -11.58 -10.74 -9.83
CA LYS A 81 -11.83 -12.19 -9.76
C LYS A 81 -12.97 -12.55 -8.80
N GLN A 82 -13.13 -11.78 -7.73
CA GLN A 82 -14.19 -11.96 -6.73
C GLN A 82 -15.49 -11.21 -7.09
N ASN A 83 -15.56 -10.55 -8.26
CA ASN A 83 -16.67 -9.71 -8.69
C ASN A 83 -16.99 -8.57 -7.71
N VAL A 84 -15.97 -8.04 -7.02
CA VAL A 84 -16.08 -6.88 -6.13
C VAL A 84 -15.86 -5.60 -6.94
N GLU A 85 -16.89 -4.77 -7.04
CA GLU A 85 -16.81 -3.47 -7.68
C GLU A 85 -16.56 -2.36 -6.67
N LEU A 86 -15.63 -1.45 -7.03
CA LEU A 86 -15.28 -0.28 -6.20
C LEU A 86 -16.00 1.00 -6.62
N LYS A 87 -16.51 1.04 -7.87
CA LYS A 87 -17.19 2.23 -8.40
C LYS A 87 -18.39 2.60 -7.53
N ASP A 88 -18.47 3.89 -7.19
CA ASP A 88 -19.53 4.48 -6.38
C ASP A 88 -19.68 3.88 -4.96
N LYS A 89 -18.68 3.15 -4.47
CA LYS A 89 -18.67 2.49 -3.16
C LYS A 89 -18.05 3.35 -2.06
N ASP A 90 -18.56 3.22 -0.85
CA ASP A 90 -17.97 3.74 0.37
C ASP A 90 -16.93 2.73 0.89
N VAL A 91 -15.65 3.10 0.81
CA VAL A 91 -14.51 2.23 1.15
C VAL A 91 -13.85 2.72 2.43
N ILE A 92 -13.56 1.81 3.34
CA ILE A 92 -12.67 2.05 4.49
C ILE A 92 -11.31 1.44 4.19
N LEU A 93 -10.26 2.25 4.39
CA LEU A 93 -8.87 1.83 4.36
C LEU A 93 -8.29 1.96 5.78
N LEU A 94 -8.05 0.83 6.43
CA LEU A 94 -7.43 0.78 7.74
C LEU A 94 -5.92 0.86 7.61
N GLY A 95 -5.32 1.87 8.25
CA GLY A 95 -3.89 2.12 8.22
C GLY A 95 -3.47 3.14 7.16
N SER A 96 -2.30 3.76 7.38
CA SER A 96 -1.68 4.73 6.47
C SER A 96 -0.20 4.41 6.20
N GLY A 97 0.19 3.15 6.41
CA GLY A 97 1.54 2.65 6.20
C GLY A 97 1.89 2.38 4.74
N GLY A 98 3.00 1.64 4.52
CA GLY A 98 3.49 1.31 3.18
C GLY A 98 2.48 0.58 2.30
N SER A 99 1.70 -0.36 2.86
CA SER A 99 0.66 -1.09 2.11
C SER A 99 -0.49 -0.17 1.71
N ALA A 100 -1.03 0.67 2.63
CA ALA A 100 -2.05 1.67 2.30
C ALA A 100 -1.58 2.57 1.17
N ARG A 101 -0.35 3.09 1.29
CA ARG A 101 0.28 3.95 0.29
C ARG A 101 0.36 3.27 -1.07
N ALA A 102 0.75 2.00 -1.11
CA ALA A 102 0.91 1.25 -2.34
C ALA A 102 -0.40 0.97 -3.09
N ILE A 103 -1.52 0.79 -2.36
CA ILE A 103 -2.81 0.43 -2.96
C ILE A 103 -3.72 1.62 -3.24
N LEU A 104 -3.59 2.72 -2.51
CA LEU A 104 -4.48 3.89 -2.60
C LEU A 104 -4.61 4.46 -4.02
N PRO A 105 -3.54 4.64 -4.83
CA PRO A 105 -3.66 5.12 -6.20
C PRO A 105 -4.54 4.22 -7.06
N SER A 106 -4.38 2.90 -6.92
CA SER A 106 -5.16 1.91 -7.69
C SER A 106 -6.63 1.89 -7.29
N LEU A 107 -6.92 2.08 -6.00
CA LEU A 107 -8.30 2.23 -5.51
C LEU A 107 -8.96 3.49 -6.08
N LEU A 108 -8.27 4.63 -6.07
CA LEU A 108 -8.77 5.91 -6.59
C LEU A 108 -9.07 5.85 -8.09
N LYS A 109 -8.25 5.14 -8.87
CA LYS A 109 -8.47 4.91 -10.32
C LYS A 109 -9.78 4.16 -10.60
N LYS A 110 -10.35 3.45 -9.63
CA LYS A 110 -11.64 2.72 -9.76
C LYS A 110 -12.87 3.56 -9.41
N ASN A 111 -12.69 4.86 -9.19
CA ASN A 111 -13.77 5.81 -8.93
C ASN A 111 -14.70 5.42 -7.77
N PRO A 112 -14.19 5.09 -6.57
CA PRO A 112 -15.05 4.92 -5.40
C PRO A 112 -15.79 6.23 -5.11
N LYS A 113 -16.94 6.14 -4.45
CA LYS A 113 -17.67 7.32 -3.97
C LYS A 113 -16.82 8.05 -2.91
N ARG A 114 -16.19 7.28 -2.02
CA ARG A 114 -15.36 7.80 -0.92
C ARG A 114 -14.38 6.73 -0.46
N ILE A 115 -13.17 7.15 -0.06
CA ILE A 115 -12.22 6.34 0.71
C ILE A 115 -11.99 7.03 2.05
N SER A 116 -12.40 6.38 3.14
CA SER A 116 -12.14 6.84 4.50
C SER A 116 -10.89 6.13 5.03
N ILE A 117 -9.82 6.89 5.26
CA ILE A 117 -8.57 6.36 5.85
C ILE A 117 -8.69 6.47 7.36
N LEU A 118 -8.74 5.32 8.03
CA LEU A 118 -8.77 5.22 9.48
C LEU A 118 -7.38 4.82 9.99
N ASN A 119 -6.80 5.66 10.85
CA ASN A 119 -5.48 5.41 11.42
C ASN A 119 -5.37 5.92 12.86
N ARG A 120 -4.51 5.28 13.68
CA ARG A 120 -4.24 5.74 15.06
C ARG A 120 -3.60 7.13 15.11
N SER A 121 -2.71 7.41 14.15
CA SER A 121 -2.07 8.73 13.99
C SER A 121 -2.74 9.44 12.83
N GLU A 122 -3.55 10.43 13.14
CA GLU A 122 -4.26 11.23 12.14
C GLU A 122 -3.28 11.97 11.23
N ASP A 123 -2.19 12.51 11.78
CA ASP A 123 -1.15 13.22 11.00
C ASP A 123 -0.57 12.34 9.88
N LYS A 124 -0.34 11.04 10.15
CA LYS A 124 0.17 10.11 9.12
C LYS A 124 -0.87 9.82 8.03
N ALA A 125 -2.14 9.79 8.39
CA ALA A 125 -3.21 9.59 7.43
C ALA A 125 -3.44 10.85 6.59
N LEU A 126 -3.36 12.04 7.17
CA LEU A 126 -3.39 13.31 6.47
C LEU A 126 -2.21 13.43 5.49
N ALA A 127 -0.99 13.14 5.95
CA ALA A 127 0.19 13.15 5.09
C ALA A 127 0.10 12.15 3.91
N LEU A 128 -0.64 11.05 4.09
CA LEU A 128 -0.95 10.13 2.97
C LEU A 128 -1.97 10.75 2.03
N ALA A 129 -3.07 11.30 2.55
CA ALA A 129 -4.14 11.91 1.75
C ALA A 129 -3.64 13.10 0.93
N ASP A 130 -2.78 13.94 1.49
CA ASP A 130 -2.22 15.14 0.84
C ASP A 130 -1.40 14.80 -0.43
N LYS A 131 -0.77 13.63 -0.46
CA LYS A 131 -0.07 13.17 -1.68
C LYS A 131 -1.00 12.96 -2.87
N PHE A 132 -2.29 12.83 -2.63
CA PHE A 132 -3.32 12.60 -3.64
C PHE A 132 -4.31 13.78 -3.72
N SER A 133 -3.81 15.01 -3.57
CA SER A 133 -4.59 16.25 -3.50
C SER A 133 -5.59 16.44 -4.65
N GLN A 134 -5.27 15.96 -5.85
CA GLN A 134 -6.20 15.98 -7.00
C GLN A 134 -7.44 15.10 -6.81
N SER A 135 -7.41 14.17 -5.85
CA SER A 135 -8.50 13.27 -5.48
C SER A 135 -9.06 13.55 -4.08
N GLN A 136 -8.69 14.68 -3.48
CA GLN A 136 -9.06 15.05 -2.08
C GLN A 136 -10.56 14.98 -1.80
N GLN A 137 -11.41 15.32 -2.78
CA GLN A 137 -12.87 15.24 -2.61
C GLN A 137 -13.39 13.84 -2.30
N ARG A 138 -12.59 12.80 -2.58
CA ARG A 138 -12.95 11.39 -2.34
C ARG A 138 -12.24 10.78 -1.15
N ILE A 139 -11.22 11.45 -0.60
CA ILE A 139 -10.46 10.95 0.54
C ILE A 139 -10.90 11.69 1.79
N GLN A 140 -11.26 10.94 2.82
CA GLN A 140 -11.53 11.45 4.16
C GLN A 140 -10.58 10.80 5.14
N VAL A 141 -10.02 11.58 6.04
CA VAL A 141 -9.19 11.07 7.14
C VAL A 141 -10.02 11.07 8.40
N ARG A 142 -9.95 10.01 9.18
CA ARG A 142 -10.67 9.83 10.43
C ARG A 142 -9.79 9.14 11.47
N SER A 143 -10.01 9.45 12.72
CA SER A 143 -9.45 8.64 13.81
C SER A 143 -10.05 7.24 13.77
N ILE A 144 -9.23 6.22 14.10
CA ILE A 144 -9.69 4.83 14.15
C ILE A 144 -10.76 4.60 15.24
N SER A 145 -10.84 5.50 16.24
CA SER A 145 -11.84 5.45 17.30
C SER A 145 -13.09 6.29 16.99
N GLU A 146 -13.13 6.99 15.86
CA GLU A 146 -14.25 7.83 15.50
C GLU A 146 -15.42 6.97 15.00
N LYS A 147 -16.62 7.24 15.55
CA LYS A 147 -17.85 6.58 15.14
C LYS A 147 -18.18 6.92 13.68
N LEU A 148 -18.50 5.89 12.90
CA LEU A 148 -18.92 6.09 11.52
C LEU A 148 -20.39 6.56 11.46
N ASN A 149 -20.65 7.51 10.60
CA ASN A 149 -22.02 8.00 10.33
C ASN A 149 -22.59 7.42 9.01
N PHE A 150 -21.98 6.35 8.51
CA PHE A 150 -22.37 5.64 7.29
C PHE A 150 -21.97 4.17 7.37
N LYS A 151 -22.63 3.32 6.61
CA LYS A 151 -22.28 1.91 6.43
C LYS A 151 -21.26 1.80 5.30
N PRO A 152 -20.06 1.25 5.53
CA PRO A 152 -19.11 0.99 4.46
C PRO A 152 -19.56 -0.19 3.60
N ASP A 153 -19.30 -0.12 2.30
CA ASP A 153 -19.49 -1.26 1.38
C ASP A 153 -18.28 -2.20 1.44
N ILE A 154 -17.08 -1.65 1.64
CA ILE A 154 -15.81 -2.40 1.60
C ILE A 154 -14.89 -1.92 2.71
N VAL A 155 -14.28 -2.86 3.42
CA VAL A 155 -13.24 -2.59 4.43
C VAL A 155 -11.95 -3.27 4.01
N ILE A 156 -10.88 -2.50 3.86
CA ILE A 156 -9.55 -2.98 3.49
C ILE A 156 -8.61 -2.79 4.68
N ASN A 157 -8.13 -3.89 5.23
CA ASN A 157 -7.12 -3.85 6.29
C ASN A 157 -5.71 -3.84 5.68
N SER A 158 -5.02 -2.72 5.77
CA SER A 158 -3.63 -2.55 5.34
C SER A 158 -2.66 -2.32 6.50
N THR A 159 -3.10 -2.62 7.73
CA THR A 159 -2.27 -2.48 8.92
C THR A 159 -1.32 -3.68 9.07
N SER A 160 -0.23 -3.49 9.80
CA SER A 160 0.66 -4.58 10.22
C SER A 160 0.23 -5.26 11.52
N ALA A 161 -0.96 -4.94 12.05
CA ALA A 161 -1.41 -5.42 13.36
C ALA A 161 -1.45 -6.95 13.45
N SER A 162 -1.95 -7.63 12.42
CA SER A 162 -1.97 -9.10 12.37
C SER A 162 -0.56 -9.71 12.40
N THR A 163 0.39 -9.10 11.67
CA THR A 163 1.79 -9.53 11.65
C THR A 163 2.45 -9.32 13.02
N LEU A 164 2.09 -8.25 13.71
CA LEU A 164 2.60 -7.90 15.04
C LEU A 164 1.81 -8.54 16.18
N LYS A 165 0.80 -9.37 15.88
CA LYS A 165 -0.12 -9.98 16.88
C LYS A 165 -0.77 -8.92 17.79
N GLN A 166 -1.15 -7.80 17.22
CA GLN A 166 -1.83 -6.69 17.89
C GLN A 166 -3.29 -6.66 17.46
N ASP A 167 -4.18 -6.42 18.41
CA ASP A 167 -5.59 -6.20 18.11
C ASP A 167 -5.78 -4.83 17.45
N ILE A 168 -6.65 -4.78 16.46
CA ILE A 168 -7.14 -3.54 15.88
C ILE A 168 -8.44 -3.22 16.60
N LEU A 169 -8.41 -2.17 17.42
CA LEU A 169 -9.64 -1.63 18.01
C LEU A 169 -10.39 -0.89 16.90
N LEU A 170 -11.34 -1.56 16.29
CA LEU A 170 -12.24 -0.98 15.29
C LEU A 170 -13.49 -0.43 15.99
N PRO A 171 -14.10 0.63 15.45
CA PRO A 171 -15.44 1.03 15.88
C PRO A 171 -16.41 -0.15 15.72
N ASP A 172 -17.26 -0.37 16.72
CA ASP A 172 -18.22 -1.49 16.74
C ASP A 172 -19.21 -1.46 15.57
N ASP A 173 -19.37 -0.31 14.94
CA ASP A 173 -20.26 -0.05 13.82
C ASP A 173 -19.63 -0.26 12.42
N ILE A 174 -18.37 -0.72 12.33
CA ILE A 174 -17.75 -1.08 11.05
C ILE A 174 -18.37 -2.38 10.48
N PHE A 175 -18.64 -3.34 11.34
CA PHE A 175 -19.24 -4.61 10.95
C PHE A 175 -20.66 -4.67 11.52
N TYR A 176 -21.66 -4.52 10.65
CA TYR A 176 -23.04 -4.75 11.04
C TYR A 176 -23.33 -6.25 10.93
N GLU A 177 -23.74 -6.87 12.03
CA GLU A 177 -24.49 -8.11 11.95
C GLU A 177 -25.89 -7.75 11.38
N GLU A 178 -26.30 -8.42 10.32
CA GLU A 178 -27.69 -8.38 9.90
C GLU A 178 -28.51 -9.10 11.00
N ALA A 179 -29.40 -8.35 11.64
CA ALA A 179 -30.33 -8.89 12.62
C ALA A 179 -31.41 -9.73 11.94
#